data_7f74ff9f061c52c2e2048f6ff076e61a
#
_entry.id   7f74ff9f061c52c2e2048f6ff076e61a
#
_cell.length_a   1.000
_cell.length_b   1.000
_cell.length_c   1.000
_cell.angle_alpha   90.00
_cell.angle_beta   90.00
_cell.angle_gamma   90.00
#
_symmetry.space_group_name_H-M   'P 1'
#
loop_
_entity.id
_entity.type
_entity.pdbx_description
1 polymer ?
#
loop_
_entity_poly.entity_id
_entity_poly.type
_entity_poly.pdbx_seq_one_letter_code
_entity_poly.pdbx_strand_id
1 'polypeptide(L)'
;RTRMVDLEYLRQILAALVPMALTVALHGVGMAVVRNSFERFGKPLLKRERNRGARTLFTIGIVGVMVLTHFSGIVVWAVAFRLLDLVPSTEVAMYYSMEYYTTLGVGVRKLPDGWAGFGGFEAMTGMLMFGWSTAVLAAVVQRMHAIDD
;
A
#
# COMPACT_ATOMS: atom_id res chain seq x y z
N ARG A 1 -23.94 22.20 17.97
CA ARG A 1 -23.43 20.80 18.00
C ARG A 1 -23.06 20.32 16.60
N THR A 2 -23.89 20.54 15.58
CA THR A 2 -23.66 20.14 14.19
C THR A 2 -22.40 20.78 13.60
N ARG A 3 -22.19 22.09 13.74
CA ARG A 3 -21.02 22.79 13.22
C ARG A 3 -19.66 22.32 13.79
N MET A 4 -19.62 21.87 15.05
CA MET A 4 -18.38 21.34 15.63
C MET A 4 -18.03 19.97 15.05
N VAL A 5 -19.02 19.12 14.83
CA VAL A 5 -18.83 17.80 14.18
C VAL A 5 -18.32 17.98 12.75
N ASP A 6 -18.84 18.96 12.00
CA ASP A 6 -18.42 19.26 10.65
C ASP A 6 -16.93 19.71 10.59
N LEU A 7 -16.48 20.53 11.54
CA LEU A 7 -15.10 21.00 11.65
C LEU A 7 -14.13 19.86 12.03
N GLU A 8 -14.53 18.97 12.94
CA GLU A 8 -13.71 17.81 13.31
C GLU A 8 -13.53 16.85 12.12
N TYR A 9 -14.58 16.63 11.36
CA TYR A 9 -14.53 15.77 10.17
C TYR A 9 -13.63 16.40 9.07
N LEU A 10 -13.77 17.70 8.84
CA LEU A 10 -12.94 18.42 7.90
C LEU A 10 -11.45 18.35 8.29
N ARG A 11 -11.12 18.49 9.57
CA ARG A 11 -9.76 18.33 10.08
C ARG A 11 -9.18 16.95 9.77
N GLN A 12 -9.97 15.88 9.98
CA GLN A 12 -9.54 14.52 9.66
C GLN A 12 -9.27 14.34 8.17
N ILE A 13 -10.15 14.85 7.30
CA ILE A 13 -9.98 14.81 5.85
C ILE A 13 -8.68 15.51 5.47
N LEU A 14 -8.48 16.75 5.90
CA LEU A 14 -7.28 17.52 5.57
C LEU A 14 -6.00 16.84 6.07
N ALA A 15 -6.01 16.29 7.28
CA ALA A 15 -4.89 15.57 7.84
C ALA A 15 -4.58 14.27 7.06
N ALA A 16 -5.61 13.58 6.55
CA ALA A 16 -5.45 12.36 5.79
C ALA A 16 -4.90 12.59 4.37
N LEU A 17 -5.09 13.78 3.77
CA LEU A 17 -4.63 14.05 2.41
C LEU A 17 -3.12 13.86 2.23
N VAL A 18 -2.32 14.24 3.22
CA VAL A 18 -0.85 14.13 3.13
C VAL A 18 -0.40 12.67 3.12
N PRO A 19 -0.75 11.83 4.11
CA PRO A 19 -0.35 10.42 4.07
C PRO A 19 -0.97 9.66 2.89
N MET A 20 -2.20 9.99 2.47
CA MET A 20 -2.80 9.44 1.24
C MET A 20 -1.95 9.75 0.01
N ALA A 21 -1.63 11.03 -0.22
CA ALA A 21 -0.84 11.46 -1.38
C ALA A 21 0.56 10.82 -1.39
N LEU A 22 1.23 10.76 -0.24
CA LEU A 22 2.54 10.12 -0.10
C LEU A 22 2.44 8.62 -0.37
N THR A 23 1.43 7.93 0.15
CA THR A 23 1.21 6.50 -0.09
C THR A 23 0.99 6.23 -1.58
N VAL A 24 0.14 7.01 -2.24
CA VAL A 24 -0.13 6.87 -3.68
C VAL A 24 1.14 7.13 -4.50
N ALA A 25 1.93 8.16 -4.16
CA ALA A 25 3.17 8.47 -4.85
C ALA A 25 4.21 7.34 -4.72
N LEU A 26 4.44 6.85 -3.49
CA LEU A 26 5.35 5.73 -3.22
C LEU A 26 4.87 4.46 -3.93
N HIS A 27 3.58 4.21 -3.92
CA HIS A 27 3.00 3.06 -4.60
C HIS A 27 3.19 3.15 -6.12
N GLY A 28 2.97 4.32 -6.70
CA GLY A 28 3.23 4.59 -8.12
C GLY A 28 4.69 4.34 -8.51
N VAL A 29 5.65 4.76 -7.67
CA VAL A 29 7.08 4.47 -7.87
C VAL A 29 7.33 2.95 -7.80
N GLY A 30 6.77 2.26 -6.80
CA GLY A 30 6.90 0.80 -6.67
C GLY A 30 6.36 0.06 -7.90
N MET A 31 5.20 0.45 -8.40
CA MET A 31 4.61 -0.15 -9.60
C MET A 31 5.42 0.18 -10.87
N ALA A 32 6.03 1.35 -10.96
CA ALA A 32 6.96 1.70 -12.02
C ALA A 32 8.24 0.82 -11.97
N VAL A 33 8.77 0.58 -10.77
CA VAL A 33 9.91 -0.34 -10.57
C VAL A 33 9.55 -1.75 -11.04
N VAL A 34 8.39 -2.28 -10.66
CA VAL A 34 7.89 -3.60 -11.11
C VAL A 34 7.84 -3.66 -12.63
N ARG A 35 7.19 -2.69 -13.28
CA ARG A 35 7.07 -2.64 -14.73
C ARG A 35 8.43 -2.55 -15.42
N ASN A 36 9.30 -1.66 -14.96
CA ASN A 36 10.63 -1.46 -15.55
C ASN A 36 11.52 -2.68 -15.34
N SER A 37 11.43 -3.35 -14.20
CA SER A 37 12.14 -4.60 -13.92
C SER A 37 11.70 -5.71 -14.87
N PHE A 38 10.39 -5.82 -15.14
CA PHE A 38 9.88 -6.77 -16.12
C PHE A 38 10.41 -6.48 -17.53
N GLU A 39 10.36 -5.21 -17.98
CA GLU A 39 10.83 -4.84 -19.32
C GLU A 39 12.35 -5.06 -19.47
N ARG A 40 13.12 -4.68 -18.47
CA ARG A 40 14.58 -4.68 -18.53
C ARG A 40 15.21 -6.06 -18.28
N PHE A 41 14.67 -6.81 -17.35
CA PHE A 41 15.26 -8.09 -16.91
C PHE A 41 14.34 -9.28 -17.19
N GLY A 42 13.04 -9.14 -16.97
CA GLY A 42 12.08 -10.22 -17.14
C GLY A 42 11.99 -10.70 -18.58
N LYS A 43 11.73 -9.80 -19.52
CA LYS A 43 11.60 -10.16 -20.93
C LYS A 43 12.83 -10.87 -21.51
N PRO A 44 14.09 -10.36 -21.34
CA PRO A 44 15.27 -11.06 -21.83
C PRO A 44 15.49 -12.41 -21.15
N LEU A 45 15.29 -12.48 -19.82
CA LEU A 45 15.43 -13.71 -19.06
C LEU A 45 14.46 -14.78 -19.56
N LEU A 46 13.19 -14.43 -19.72
CA LEU A 46 12.13 -15.36 -20.12
C LEU A 46 12.27 -15.84 -21.57
N LYS A 47 12.83 -15.02 -22.46
CA LYS A 47 13.16 -15.42 -23.84
C LYS A 47 14.34 -16.38 -23.89
N ARG A 48 15.33 -16.22 -23.03
CA ARG A 48 16.54 -17.03 -23.00
C ARG A 48 16.36 -18.34 -22.25
N GLU A 49 15.61 -18.31 -21.17
CA GLU A 49 15.44 -19.41 -20.23
C GLU A 49 14.00 -19.94 -20.27
N ARG A 50 13.76 -21.10 -20.90
CA ARG A 50 12.49 -21.85 -20.76
C ARG A 50 12.36 -22.55 -19.39
N ASN A 51 13.26 -22.28 -18.43
CA ASN A 51 13.28 -22.91 -17.13
C ASN A 51 12.18 -22.32 -16.24
N ARG A 52 11.28 -23.20 -15.77
CA ARG A 52 10.20 -22.84 -14.82
C ARG A 52 10.73 -22.19 -13.53
N GLY A 53 11.91 -22.64 -13.06
CA GLY A 53 12.53 -22.08 -11.85
C GLY A 53 12.89 -20.60 -11.97
N ALA A 54 13.45 -20.18 -13.10
CA ALA A 54 13.80 -18.78 -13.34
C ALA A 54 12.56 -17.88 -13.37
N ARG A 55 11.45 -18.36 -13.95
CA ARG A 55 10.17 -17.66 -13.99
C ARG A 55 9.58 -17.47 -12.59
N THR A 56 9.57 -18.55 -11.80
CA THR A 56 9.08 -18.53 -10.44
C THR A 56 9.89 -17.56 -9.60
N LEU A 57 11.23 -17.60 -9.68
CA LEU A 57 12.10 -16.70 -8.92
C LEU A 57 11.89 -15.23 -9.30
N PHE A 58 11.73 -14.95 -10.59
CA PHE A 58 11.43 -13.60 -11.07
C PHE A 58 10.07 -13.09 -10.54
N THR A 59 9.05 -13.94 -10.57
CA THR A 59 7.72 -13.62 -10.02
C THR A 59 7.77 -13.35 -8.52
N ILE A 60 8.51 -14.16 -7.76
CA ILE A 60 8.74 -13.94 -6.32
C ILE A 60 9.40 -12.58 -6.09
N GLY A 61 10.40 -12.22 -6.91
CA GLY A 61 11.05 -10.91 -6.82
C GLY A 61 10.08 -9.74 -7.05
N ILE A 62 9.21 -9.83 -8.06
CA ILE A 62 8.17 -8.84 -8.33
C ILE A 62 7.20 -8.71 -7.15
N VAL A 63 6.70 -9.83 -6.64
CA VAL A 63 5.80 -9.84 -5.47
C VAL A 63 6.52 -9.25 -4.24
N GLY A 64 7.79 -9.56 -4.04
CA GLY A 64 8.61 -8.97 -2.98
C GLY A 64 8.67 -7.43 -3.07
N VAL A 65 8.87 -6.87 -4.26
CA VAL A 65 8.83 -5.41 -4.47
C VAL A 65 7.44 -4.84 -4.12
N MET A 66 6.37 -5.53 -4.51
CA MET A 66 5.00 -5.10 -4.19
C MET A 66 4.75 -5.11 -2.68
N VAL A 67 5.16 -6.15 -1.97
CA VAL A 67 5.05 -6.24 -0.51
C VAL A 67 5.79 -5.10 0.17
N LEU A 68 7.04 -4.81 -0.23
CA LEU A 68 7.82 -3.68 0.30
C LEU A 68 7.15 -2.34 0.01
N THR A 69 6.52 -2.20 -1.15
CA THR A 69 5.77 -0.99 -1.51
C THR A 69 4.55 -0.81 -0.60
N HIS A 70 3.79 -1.86 -0.32
CA HIS A 70 2.68 -1.80 0.64
C HIS A 70 3.18 -1.48 2.05
N PHE A 71 4.27 -2.12 2.46
CA PHE A 71 4.86 -1.85 3.78
C PHE A 71 5.30 -0.39 3.93
N SER A 72 5.84 0.23 2.86
CA SER A 72 6.16 1.67 2.89
C SER A 72 4.93 2.54 3.12
N GLY A 73 3.77 2.18 2.54
CA GLY A 73 2.50 2.85 2.80
C GLY A 73 2.07 2.75 4.27
N ILE A 74 2.17 1.55 4.86
CA ILE A 74 1.91 1.33 6.29
C ILE A 74 2.80 2.22 7.16
N VAL A 75 4.10 2.32 6.84
CA VAL A 75 5.03 3.20 7.57
C VAL A 75 4.61 4.67 7.48
N VAL A 76 4.21 5.15 6.31
CA VAL A 76 3.73 6.53 6.13
C VAL A 76 2.55 6.82 7.05
N TRP A 77 1.57 5.93 7.12
CA TRP A 77 0.41 6.12 7.98
C TRP A 77 0.75 5.97 9.47
N ALA A 78 1.63 5.03 9.83
CA ALA A 78 2.13 4.92 11.20
C ALA A 78 2.82 6.21 11.68
N VAL A 79 3.62 6.83 10.80
CA VAL A 79 4.21 8.15 11.08
C VAL A 79 3.13 9.21 11.27
N ALA A 80 2.09 9.22 10.43
CA ALA A 80 0.97 10.16 10.58
C ALA A 80 0.25 9.98 11.93
N PHE A 81 -0.03 8.74 12.37
CA PHE A 81 -0.59 8.46 13.70
C PHE A 81 0.28 9.03 14.83
N ARG A 82 1.60 8.94 14.70
CA ARG A 82 2.53 9.48 15.70
C ARG A 82 2.61 10.99 15.68
N LEU A 83 2.70 11.61 14.51
CA LEU A 83 2.78 13.06 14.37
C LEU A 83 1.51 13.78 14.85
N LEU A 84 0.37 13.11 14.77
CA LEU A 84 -0.92 13.61 15.23
C LEU A 84 -1.23 13.21 16.70
N ASP A 85 -0.30 12.57 17.40
CA ASP A 85 -0.45 12.07 18.77
C ASP A 85 -1.72 11.21 19.00
N LEU A 86 -2.08 10.42 17.98
CA LEU A 86 -3.29 9.57 18.04
C LEU A 86 -3.05 8.27 18.81
N VAL A 87 -1.80 7.87 18.97
CA VAL A 87 -1.38 6.60 19.61
C VAL A 87 -0.13 6.82 20.47
N PRO A 88 0.06 6.04 21.55
CA PRO A 88 1.07 6.30 22.57
C PRO A 88 2.52 5.97 22.13
N SER A 89 2.71 5.03 21.19
CA SER A 89 4.06 4.59 20.79
C SER A 89 4.13 4.27 19.30
N THR A 90 5.36 4.21 18.78
CA THR A 90 5.61 3.81 17.38
C THR A 90 5.19 2.37 17.12
N GLU A 91 5.37 1.48 18.08
CA GLU A 91 4.93 0.09 17.98
C GLU A 91 3.40 0.00 17.80
N VAL A 92 2.65 0.73 18.63
CA VAL A 92 1.19 0.81 18.51
C VAL A 92 0.78 1.47 17.20
N ALA A 93 1.51 2.49 16.73
CA ALA A 93 1.24 3.13 15.45
C ALA A 93 1.40 2.16 14.27
N MET A 94 2.48 1.38 14.25
CA MET A 94 2.71 0.36 13.22
C MET A 94 1.63 -0.71 13.25
N TYR A 95 1.25 -1.18 14.44
CA TYR A 95 0.19 -2.15 14.60
C TYR A 95 -1.16 -1.63 14.08
N TYR A 96 -1.55 -0.42 14.48
CA TYR A 96 -2.80 0.20 14.03
C TYR A 96 -2.80 0.44 12.51
N SER A 97 -1.69 0.92 11.96
CA SER A 97 -1.57 1.11 10.52
C SER A 97 -1.68 -0.21 9.76
N MET A 98 -1.06 -1.28 10.20
CA MET A 98 -1.25 -2.60 9.58
C MET A 98 -2.72 -3.03 9.60
N GLU A 99 -3.40 -2.87 10.74
CA GLU A 99 -4.81 -3.25 10.91
C GLU A 99 -5.74 -2.41 10.02
N TYR A 100 -5.56 -1.09 9.95
CA TYR A 100 -6.38 -0.23 9.11
C TYR A 100 -6.04 -0.41 7.63
N TYR A 101 -4.77 -0.40 7.25
CA TYR A 101 -4.34 -0.53 5.87
C TYR A 101 -4.81 -1.83 5.21
N THR A 102 -4.79 -2.93 5.95
CA THR A 102 -5.28 -4.24 5.49
C THR A 102 -6.77 -4.44 5.70
N THR A 103 -7.47 -3.47 6.33
CA THR A 103 -8.89 -3.58 6.72
C THR A 103 -9.19 -4.73 7.69
N LEU A 104 -8.19 -5.27 8.38
CA LEU A 104 -8.36 -6.38 9.31
C LEU A 104 -9.10 -5.95 10.58
N GLY A 105 -8.68 -4.85 11.20
CA GLY A 105 -9.40 -4.14 12.27
C GLY A 105 -9.64 -4.90 13.58
N VAL A 106 -8.96 -6.02 13.81
CA VAL A 106 -9.28 -6.94 14.92
C VAL A 106 -8.84 -6.40 16.29
N GLY A 107 -7.74 -5.69 16.35
CA GLY A 107 -7.12 -5.28 17.61
C GLY A 107 -7.10 -3.78 17.85
N VAL A 108 -7.67 -2.99 16.95
CA VAL A 108 -7.64 -1.53 17.02
C VAL A 108 -8.56 -1.04 18.13
N ARG A 109 -8.00 -0.31 19.08
CA ARG A 109 -8.80 0.46 20.04
C ARG A 109 -9.35 1.71 19.37
N LYS A 110 -10.44 2.23 19.94
CA LYS A 110 -11.03 3.50 19.51
C LYS A 110 -9.97 4.61 19.52
N LEU A 111 -9.81 5.30 18.41
CA LEU A 111 -8.99 6.51 18.33
C LEU A 111 -9.58 7.62 19.22
N PRO A 112 -8.79 8.63 19.61
CA PRO A 112 -9.26 9.76 20.37
C PRO A 112 -10.52 10.42 19.77
N ASP A 113 -11.35 11.02 20.60
CA ASP A 113 -12.55 11.70 20.13
C ASP A 113 -12.20 12.77 19.08
N GLY A 114 -13.02 12.87 18.06
CA GLY A 114 -12.75 13.70 16.88
C GLY A 114 -11.76 13.13 15.85
N TRP A 115 -11.31 11.86 16.01
CA TRP A 115 -10.40 11.16 15.08
C TRP A 115 -10.88 9.78 14.65
N ALA A 116 -12.09 9.40 15.03
CA ALA A 116 -12.62 8.05 14.82
C ALA A 116 -12.66 7.61 13.34
N GLY A 117 -12.81 8.56 12.40
CA GLY A 117 -12.84 8.28 10.97
C GLY A 117 -11.47 8.22 10.30
N PHE A 118 -10.39 8.66 10.97
CA PHE A 118 -9.05 8.79 10.35
C PHE A 118 -8.51 7.46 9.81
N GLY A 119 -8.66 6.37 10.55
CA GLY A 119 -8.29 5.03 10.09
C GLY A 119 -9.08 4.53 8.87
N GLY A 120 -10.30 5.05 8.68
CA GLY A 120 -11.11 4.75 7.49
C GLY A 120 -10.50 5.29 6.19
N PHE A 121 -9.83 6.45 6.23
CA PHE A 121 -9.10 6.98 5.07
C PHE A 121 -7.88 6.13 4.73
N GLU A 122 -7.19 5.62 5.74
CA GLU A 122 -6.11 4.66 5.54
C GLU A 122 -6.62 3.37 4.90
N ALA A 123 -7.72 2.80 5.42
CA ALA A 123 -8.34 1.59 4.89
C ALA A 123 -8.74 1.75 3.42
N MET A 124 -9.37 2.87 3.05
CA MET A 124 -9.69 3.16 1.65
C MET A 124 -8.44 3.24 0.78
N THR A 125 -7.39 3.91 1.28
CA THR A 125 -6.10 4.01 0.57
C THR A 125 -5.49 2.63 0.36
N GLY A 126 -5.43 1.80 1.40
CA GLY A 126 -4.91 0.43 1.33
C GLY A 126 -5.64 -0.41 0.29
N MET A 127 -6.97 -0.42 0.31
CA MET A 127 -7.79 -1.15 -0.67
C MET A 127 -7.50 -0.73 -2.12
N LEU A 128 -7.39 0.58 -2.38
CA LEU A 128 -7.06 1.09 -3.71
C LEU A 128 -5.66 0.64 -4.15
N MET A 129 -4.68 0.65 -3.24
CA MET A 129 -3.31 0.21 -3.55
C MET A 129 -3.24 -1.30 -3.79
N PHE A 130 -3.99 -2.12 -3.06
CA PHE A 130 -4.11 -3.57 -3.33
C PHE A 130 -4.73 -3.83 -4.70
N GLY A 131 -5.79 -3.12 -5.06
CA GLY A 131 -6.40 -3.20 -6.38
C GLY A 131 -5.42 -2.85 -7.51
N TRP A 132 -4.65 -1.77 -7.35
CA TRP A 132 -3.64 -1.35 -8.31
C TRP A 132 -2.52 -2.39 -8.46
N SER A 133 -1.97 -2.90 -7.36
CA SER A 133 -0.95 -3.97 -7.37
C SER A 133 -1.46 -5.21 -8.08
N THR A 134 -2.69 -5.64 -7.80
CA THR A 134 -3.31 -6.80 -8.43
C THR A 134 -3.41 -6.63 -9.95
N ALA A 135 -3.82 -5.45 -10.42
CA ALA A 135 -3.90 -5.16 -11.86
C ALA A 135 -2.52 -5.19 -12.53
N VAL A 136 -1.49 -4.62 -11.90
CA VAL A 136 -0.11 -4.63 -12.41
C VAL A 136 0.45 -6.07 -12.43
N LEU A 137 0.23 -6.84 -11.37
CA LEU A 137 0.67 -8.25 -11.30
C LEU A 137 0.00 -9.09 -12.40
N ALA A 138 -1.31 -8.95 -12.58
CA ALA A 138 -2.04 -9.64 -13.64
C ALA A 138 -1.50 -9.29 -15.03
N ALA A 139 -1.21 -8.00 -15.30
CA ALA A 139 -0.63 -7.56 -16.56
C ALA A 139 0.78 -8.16 -16.80
N VAL A 140 1.60 -8.26 -15.76
CA VAL A 140 2.93 -8.88 -15.84
C VAL A 140 2.80 -10.38 -16.15
N VAL A 141 1.94 -11.09 -15.42
CA VAL A 141 1.71 -12.54 -15.62
C VAL A 141 1.19 -12.83 -17.02
N GLN A 142 0.22 -12.05 -17.52
CA GLN A 142 -0.29 -12.20 -18.90
C GLN A 142 0.83 -12.01 -19.94
N ARG A 143 1.69 -11.00 -19.77
CA ARG A 143 2.84 -10.77 -20.67
C ARG A 143 3.89 -11.88 -20.59
N MET A 144 4.03 -12.53 -19.43
CA MET A 144 4.91 -13.70 -19.29
C MET A 144 4.40 -14.87 -20.11
N HIS A 145 3.08 -15.13 -20.13
CA HIS A 145 2.50 -16.19 -20.96
C HIS A 145 2.61 -15.88 -22.47
N ALA A 146 2.37 -14.63 -22.87
CA ALA A 146 2.49 -14.22 -24.27
C ALA A 146 3.92 -14.30 -24.86
N ILE A 147 4.94 -14.55 -24.05
CA ILE A 147 6.31 -14.81 -24.54
C ILE A 147 6.49 -16.31 -24.91
N ASP A 148 5.58 -17.17 -24.46
CA ASP A 148 5.60 -18.61 -24.70
C ASP A 148 4.97 -19.03 -26.03
N ASP A 149 4.05 -18.20 -26.53
CA ASP A 149 3.34 -18.35 -27.80
C ASP A 149 4.17 -17.75 -28.95
#